data_989170bb4d36a7840bcefdd8a533a8a6
#
_entry.id   989170bb4d36a7840bcefdd8a533a8a6
#
_cell.length_a   1.000
_cell.length_b   1.000
_cell.length_c   1.000
_cell.angle_alpha   90.00
_cell.angle_beta   90.00
_cell.angle_gamma   90.00
#
_symmetry.space_group_name_H-M   'P 1'
#
loop_
_entity.id
_entity.type
_entity.pdbx_description
1 polymer ?
#
loop_
_entity_poly.entity_id
_entity_poly.type
_entity_poly.pdbx_seq_one_letter_code
_entity_poly.pdbx_strand_id
1 'polypeptide(L)'
;SPMRRAAETAAPLSELLDLPIELVDGVAEYDQQADHYIPVEQLKEEDYEAWKALMRGELQGYDFDAFVERAVSALNDIVSKNRGKTVAVTCHGGVVNVWAAHVLGLPPKMFFNPYYTSISRFRAASSGEQSVITLNERHHVRDEV
;
A
#
# COMPACT_ATOMS: atom_id res chain seq x y z
N SER A 1 7.15 -3.97 3.40
CA SER A 1 7.92 -3.55 2.22
C SER A 1 9.41 -3.45 2.55
N PRO A 2 10.31 -3.77 1.63
CA PRO A 2 11.76 -3.63 1.83
C PRO A 2 12.23 -2.17 1.76
N MET A 3 11.38 -1.25 1.27
CA MET A 3 11.74 0.16 1.19
C MET A 3 11.91 0.76 2.58
N ARG A 4 13.01 1.50 2.77
CA ARG A 4 13.46 2.02 4.06
C ARG A 4 12.34 2.71 4.84
N ARG A 5 11.57 3.62 4.20
CA ARG A 5 10.47 4.36 4.82
C ARG A 5 9.38 3.45 5.40
N ALA A 6 9.08 2.31 4.76
CA ALA A 6 8.11 1.35 5.25
C ALA A 6 8.67 0.49 6.39
N ALA A 7 9.92 0.06 6.28
CA ALA A 7 10.59 -0.72 7.33
C ALA A 7 10.76 0.10 8.62
N GLU A 8 11.15 1.38 8.50
CA GLU A 8 11.22 2.31 9.63
C GLU A 8 9.85 2.55 10.29
N THR A 9 8.76 2.56 9.52
CA THR A 9 7.40 2.65 10.05
C THR A 9 6.99 1.39 10.81
N ALA A 10 7.48 0.21 10.41
CA ALA A 10 7.20 -1.05 11.10
C ALA A 10 7.96 -1.20 12.42
N ALA A 11 9.15 -0.60 12.54
CA ALA A 11 10.08 -0.84 13.65
C ALA A 11 9.46 -0.60 15.04
N PRO A 12 8.76 0.51 15.34
CA PRO A 12 8.18 0.73 16.66
C PRO A 12 7.15 -0.32 17.05
N LEU A 13 6.35 -0.81 16.09
CA LEU A 13 5.37 -1.87 16.35
C LEU A 13 6.05 -3.21 16.60
N SER A 14 7.09 -3.51 15.82
CA SER A 14 7.91 -4.71 15.98
C SER A 14 8.54 -4.77 17.38
N GLU A 15 9.14 -3.68 17.83
CA GLU A 15 9.72 -3.56 19.18
C GLU A 15 8.68 -3.70 20.27
N LEU A 16 7.54 -3.03 20.14
CA LEU A 16 6.47 -3.06 21.15
C LEU A 16 5.88 -4.46 21.33
N LEU A 17 5.74 -5.22 20.25
CA LEU A 17 5.11 -6.55 20.27
C LEU A 17 6.10 -7.70 20.33
N ASP A 18 7.41 -7.43 20.32
CA ASP A 18 8.48 -8.43 20.21
C ASP A 18 8.26 -9.39 19.02
N LEU A 19 7.93 -8.83 17.86
CA LEU A 19 7.68 -9.58 16.62
C LEU A 19 8.70 -9.21 15.55
N PRO A 20 9.23 -10.17 14.79
CA PRO A 20 10.17 -9.89 13.71
C PRO A 20 9.49 -9.18 12.55
N ILE A 21 10.24 -8.29 11.86
CA ILE A 21 9.83 -7.70 10.58
C ILE A 21 10.22 -8.66 9.47
N GLU A 22 9.23 -9.09 8.69
CA GLU A 22 9.44 -9.84 7.45
C GLU A 22 9.43 -8.86 6.27
N LEU A 23 10.51 -8.84 5.47
CA LEU A 23 10.60 -8.03 4.26
C LEU A 23 10.01 -8.80 3.07
N VAL A 24 9.04 -8.18 2.39
CA VAL A 24 8.35 -8.76 1.24
C VAL A 24 8.47 -7.81 0.05
N ASP A 25 9.24 -8.20 -0.96
CA ASP A 25 9.52 -7.37 -2.15
C ASP A 25 8.24 -7.05 -2.93
N GLY A 26 7.28 -7.98 -2.95
CA GLY A 26 6.04 -7.80 -3.67
C GLY A 26 5.19 -6.60 -3.22
N VAL A 27 5.35 -6.12 -1.99
CA VAL A 27 4.66 -4.92 -1.48
C VAL A 27 5.53 -3.66 -1.48
N ALA A 28 6.59 -3.64 -2.31
CA ALA A 28 7.30 -2.41 -2.62
C ALA A 28 6.48 -1.53 -3.57
N GLU A 29 6.69 -0.21 -3.54
CA GLU A 29 6.01 0.72 -4.44
C GLU A 29 6.50 0.53 -5.89
N TYR A 30 5.73 1.05 -6.85
CA TYR A 30 6.10 0.99 -8.27
C TYR A 30 7.43 1.69 -8.57
N ASP A 31 7.76 2.74 -7.80
CA ASP A 31 8.95 3.57 -7.94
C ASP A 31 10.16 3.08 -7.15
N GLN A 32 10.17 1.82 -6.71
CA GLN A 32 11.24 1.31 -5.83
C GLN A 32 12.66 1.44 -6.39
N GLN A 33 12.80 1.57 -7.72
CA GLN A 33 14.08 1.72 -8.42
C GLN A 33 14.35 3.18 -8.84
N ALA A 34 13.46 4.12 -8.50
CA ALA A 34 13.67 5.53 -8.80
C ALA A 34 14.75 6.13 -7.90
N ASP A 35 15.63 6.95 -8.51
CA ASP A 35 16.69 7.66 -7.78
C ASP A 35 16.14 8.70 -6.79
N HIS A 36 14.91 9.17 -7.03
CA HIS A 36 14.26 10.20 -6.23
C HIS A 36 12.80 9.82 -5.95
N TYR A 37 12.39 10.04 -4.70
CA TYR A 37 10.99 9.97 -4.32
C TYR A 37 10.37 11.37 -4.40
N ILE A 38 9.32 11.51 -5.21
CA ILE A 38 8.52 12.75 -5.29
C ILE A 38 7.18 12.47 -4.60
N PRO A 39 6.85 13.16 -3.48
CA PRO A 39 5.53 13.06 -2.87
C PRO A 39 4.42 13.40 -3.87
N VAL A 40 3.28 12.69 -3.80
CA VAL A 40 2.16 12.87 -4.73
C VAL A 40 1.61 14.30 -4.67
N GLU A 41 1.65 14.93 -3.51
CA GLU A 41 1.27 16.33 -3.31
C GLU A 41 2.21 17.27 -4.06
N GLN A 42 3.52 17.05 -3.97
CA GLN A 42 4.53 17.82 -4.68
C GLN A 42 4.41 17.62 -6.20
N LEU A 43 4.21 16.38 -6.65
CA LEU A 43 3.97 16.09 -8.07
C LEU A 43 2.77 16.86 -8.61
N LYS A 44 1.69 16.97 -7.83
CA LYS A 44 0.50 17.72 -8.20
C LYS A 44 0.75 19.21 -8.42
N GLU A 45 1.66 19.79 -7.62
CA GLU A 45 2.04 21.20 -7.72
C GLU A 45 3.04 21.45 -8.86
N GLU A 46 4.01 20.56 -9.04
CA GLU A 46 5.10 20.71 -10.01
C GLU A 46 4.72 20.25 -11.43
N ASP A 47 3.98 19.16 -11.56
CA ASP A 47 3.53 18.58 -12.84
C ASP A 47 2.11 18.00 -12.73
N TYR A 48 1.12 18.85 -12.91
CA TYR A 48 -0.30 18.47 -12.81
C TYR A 48 -0.71 17.41 -13.84
N GLU A 49 -0.12 17.40 -15.04
CA GLU A 49 -0.43 16.40 -16.06
C GLU A 49 0.15 15.03 -15.71
N ALA A 50 1.36 14.98 -15.21
CA ALA A 50 1.95 13.75 -14.68
C ALA A 50 1.16 13.21 -13.47
N TRP A 51 0.70 14.11 -12.58
CA TRP A 51 -0.18 13.72 -11.48
C TRP A 51 -1.52 13.13 -11.97
N LYS A 52 -2.15 13.72 -12.98
CA LYS A 52 -3.38 13.16 -13.59
C LYS A 52 -3.14 11.80 -14.22
N ALA A 53 -2.02 11.64 -14.90
CA ALA A 53 -1.63 10.35 -15.50
C ALA A 53 -1.45 9.29 -14.40
N LEU A 54 -0.76 9.62 -13.32
CA LEU A 54 -0.62 8.75 -12.14
C LEU A 54 -1.98 8.33 -11.57
N MET A 55 -2.93 9.26 -11.43
CA MET A 55 -4.27 8.97 -10.92
C MET A 55 -5.09 8.05 -11.84
N ARG A 56 -4.75 7.98 -13.13
CA ARG A 56 -5.32 7.02 -14.08
C ARG A 56 -4.59 5.68 -14.12
N GLY A 57 -3.49 5.53 -13.37
CA GLY A 57 -2.61 4.36 -13.42
C GLY A 57 -1.63 4.39 -14.60
N GLU A 58 -1.50 5.53 -15.28
CA GLU A 58 -0.53 5.75 -16.35
C GLU A 58 0.82 6.14 -15.73
N LEU A 59 1.59 5.15 -15.31
CA LEU A 59 2.89 5.37 -14.69
C LEU A 59 3.96 5.51 -15.77
N GLN A 60 4.41 6.73 -16.06
CA GLN A 60 5.47 6.95 -17.03
C GLN A 60 6.75 6.16 -16.64
N GLY A 61 7.18 5.27 -17.52
CA GLY A 61 8.37 4.45 -17.31
C GLY A 61 8.18 3.23 -16.41
N TYR A 62 6.96 2.95 -15.93
CA TYR A 62 6.65 1.78 -15.12
C TYR A 62 5.52 0.94 -15.73
N ASP A 63 5.63 -0.37 -15.58
CA ASP A 63 4.57 -1.31 -15.96
C ASP A 63 3.55 -1.43 -14.82
N PHE A 64 2.40 -0.75 -14.99
CA PHE A 64 1.35 -0.75 -13.97
C PHE A 64 0.72 -2.13 -13.80
N ASP A 65 0.51 -2.87 -14.89
CA ASP A 65 -0.10 -4.20 -14.82
C ASP A 65 0.82 -5.18 -14.08
N ALA A 66 2.11 -5.15 -14.35
CA ALA A 66 3.09 -5.94 -13.60
C ALA A 66 3.16 -5.54 -12.11
N PHE A 67 3.04 -4.25 -11.80
CA PHE A 67 2.95 -3.76 -10.41
C PHE A 67 1.70 -4.30 -9.71
N VAL A 68 0.54 -4.25 -10.36
CA VAL A 68 -0.73 -4.78 -9.84
C VAL A 68 -0.62 -6.27 -9.54
N GLU A 69 -0.16 -7.06 -10.53
CA GLU A 69 -0.01 -8.51 -10.38
C GLU A 69 0.92 -8.86 -9.22
N ARG A 70 2.07 -8.21 -9.14
CA ARG A 70 3.05 -8.41 -8.06
C ARG A 70 2.48 -8.10 -6.68
N ALA A 71 1.83 -6.94 -6.52
CA ALA A 71 1.30 -6.49 -5.25
C ALA A 71 0.13 -7.38 -4.78
N VAL A 72 -0.80 -7.70 -5.66
CA VAL A 72 -1.95 -8.58 -5.35
C VAL A 72 -1.48 -9.99 -5.01
N SER A 73 -0.55 -10.56 -5.78
CA SER A 73 0.02 -11.88 -5.50
C SER A 73 0.68 -11.94 -4.12
N ALA A 74 1.53 -10.95 -3.80
CA ALA A 74 2.23 -10.90 -2.52
C ALA A 74 1.26 -10.77 -1.33
N LEU A 75 0.22 -9.94 -1.46
CA LEU A 75 -0.76 -9.76 -0.39
C LEU A 75 -1.66 -11.00 -0.21
N ASN A 76 -2.06 -11.68 -1.28
CA ASN A 76 -2.74 -12.96 -1.19
C ASN A 76 -1.86 -14.03 -0.51
N ASP A 77 -0.57 -14.05 -0.79
CA ASP A 77 0.38 -14.94 -0.12
C ASP A 77 0.48 -14.65 1.38
N ILE A 78 0.57 -13.37 1.76
CA ILE A 78 0.56 -12.95 3.17
C ILE A 78 -0.72 -13.42 3.85
N VAL A 79 -1.88 -13.21 3.24
CA VAL A 79 -3.18 -13.66 3.76
C VAL A 79 -3.19 -15.18 3.94
N SER A 80 -2.77 -15.94 2.93
CA SER A 80 -2.81 -17.41 2.93
C SER A 80 -1.93 -18.03 4.01
N LYS A 81 -0.74 -17.45 4.25
CA LYS A 81 0.25 -17.89 5.24
C LYS A 81 -0.13 -17.53 6.69
N ASN A 82 -1.04 -16.60 6.88
CA ASN A 82 -1.38 -16.05 8.19
C ASN A 82 -2.85 -16.24 8.58
N ARG A 83 -3.45 -17.36 8.22
CA ARG A 83 -4.84 -17.68 8.54
C ARG A 83 -5.13 -17.55 10.05
N GLY A 84 -6.22 -16.89 10.40
CA GLY A 84 -6.65 -16.69 11.77
C GLY A 84 -5.81 -15.70 12.58
N LYS A 85 -4.86 -15.01 11.95
CA LYS A 85 -4.01 -14.01 12.59
C LYS A 85 -4.38 -12.59 12.13
N THR A 86 -3.99 -11.61 12.95
CA THR A 86 -3.93 -10.21 12.54
C THR A 86 -2.52 -9.90 12.06
N VAL A 87 -2.38 -9.35 10.87
CA VAL A 87 -1.11 -8.99 10.25
C VAL A 87 -1.09 -7.49 9.99
N ALA A 88 -0.01 -6.82 10.41
CA ALA A 88 0.27 -5.45 10.01
C ALA A 88 1.21 -5.46 8.81
N VAL A 89 0.83 -4.76 7.74
CA VAL A 89 1.64 -4.60 6.53
C VAL A 89 1.94 -3.13 6.35
N THR A 90 3.19 -2.74 6.52
CA THR A 90 3.66 -1.39 6.21
C THR A 90 4.10 -1.35 4.74
N CYS A 91 3.40 -0.54 3.95
CA CYS A 91 3.61 -0.45 2.52
C CYS A 91 3.35 0.99 1.99
N HIS A 92 2.81 1.15 0.81
CA HIS A 92 2.78 2.41 0.07
C HIS A 92 1.40 2.69 -0.52
N GLY A 93 1.19 3.93 -0.94
CA GLY A 93 -0.08 4.39 -1.47
C GLY A 93 -0.59 3.61 -2.67
N GLY A 94 0.29 3.29 -3.61
CA GLY A 94 -0.06 2.46 -4.76
C GLY A 94 -0.48 1.05 -4.36
N VAL A 95 0.26 0.41 -3.46
CA VAL A 95 -0.05 -0.93 -2.97
C VAL A 95 -1.42 -0.97 -2.27
N VAL A 96 -1.73 0.03 -1.43
CA VAL A 96 -3.04 0.11 -0.75
C VAL A 96 -4.19 0.28 -1.74
N ASN A 97 -4.02 1.15 -2.75
CA ASN A 97 -5.02 1.36 -3.81
C ASN A 97 -5.29 0.08 -4.61
N VAL A 98 -4.23 -0.57 -5.07
CA VAL A 98 -4.33 -1.81 -5.86
C VAL A 98 -5.01 -2.91 -5.05
N TRP A 99 -4.62 -3.08 -3.78
CA TRP A 99 -5.24 -4.08 -2.91
C TRP A 99 -6.71 -3.77 -2.63
N ALA A 100 -7.05 -2.51 -2.33
CA ALA A 100 -8.44 -2.12 -2.12
C ALA A 100 -9.30 -2.34 -3.38
N ALA A 101 -8.78 -2.01 -4.57
CA ALA A 101 -9.45 -2.28 -5.83
C ALA A 101 -9.69 -3.79 -6.02
N HIS A 102 -8.67 -4.62 -5.77
CA HIS A 102 -8.78 -6.08 -5.85
C HIS A 102 -9.88 -6.63 -4.93
N VAL A 103 -9.88 -6.22 -3.66
CA VAL A 103 -10.88 -6.68 -2.67
C VAL A 103 -12.29 -6.23 -3.02
N LEU A 104 -12.44 -5.04 -3.62
CA LEU A 104 -13.74 -4.49 -4.04
C LEU A 104 -14.19 -4.99 -5.42
N GLY A 105 -13.37 -5.75 -6.14
CA GLY A 105 -13.66 -6.19 -7.50
C GLY A 105 -13.69 -5.05 -8.53
N LEU A 106 -12.92 -3.99 -8.29
CA LEU A 106 -12.82 -2.82 -9.15
C LEU A 106 -11.60 -2.91 -10.08
N PRO A 107 -11.62 -2.25 -11.24
CA PRO A 107 -10.42 -2.08 -12.04
C PRO A 107 -9.32 -1.40 -11.24
N PRO A 108 -8.06 -1.89 -11.30
CA PRO A 108 -6.94 -1.29 -10.58
C PRO A 108 -6.70 0.16 -11.01
N LYS A 109 -6.63 1.06 -10.05
CA LYS A 109 -6.26 2.47 -10.26
C LYS A 109 -5.93 3.15 -8.94
N MET A 110 -5.31 4.33 -9.02
CA MET A 110 -5.10 5.22 -7.87
C MET A 110 -6.39 6.03 -7.66
N PHE A 111 -7.31 5.57 -6.80
CA PHE A 111 -8.62 6.21 -6.62
C PHE A 111 -8.73 7.03 -5.33
N PHE A 112 -7.75 6.95 -4.43
CA PHE A 112 -7.61 7.84 -3.28
C PHE A 112 -6.13 8.03 -2.92
N ASN A 113 -5.82 9.08 -2.18
CA ASN A 113 -4.48 9.32 -1.67
C ASN A 113 -4.40 8.88 -0.21
N PRO A 114 -3.80 7.72 0.09
CA PRO A 114 -3.57 7.31 1.47
C PRO A 114 -2.63 8.30 2.16
N TYR A 115 -3.06 8.85 3.29
CA TYR A 115 -2.20 9.72 4.08
C TYR A 115 -1.05 8.95 4.71
N TYR A 116 0.04 9.64 5.01
CA TYR A 116 1.15 9.07 5.77
C TYR A 116 0.65 8.50 7.09
N THR A 117 1.13 7.33 7.45
CA THR A 117 0.74 6.57 8.64
C THR A 117 -0.75 6.21 8.75
N SER A 118 -1.56 6.44 7.71
CA SER A 118 -2.95 6.01 7.74
C SER A 118 -3.09 4.49 7.81
N ILE A 119 -4.20 4.03 8.38
CA ILE A 119 -4.50 2.61 8.53
C ILE A 119 -5.68 2.24 7.63
N SER A 120 -5.48 1.23 6.78
CA SER A 120 -6.55 0.61 6.00
C SER A 120 -6.73 -0.82 6.48
N ARG A 121 -7.97 -1.23 6.77
CA ARG A 121 -8.28 -2.55 7.35
C ARG A 121 -9.08 -3.40 6.40
N PHE A 122 -8.67 -4.64 6.30
CA PHE A 122 -9.30 -5.66 5.47
C PHE A 122 -9.55 -6.93 6.30
N ARG A 123 -10.52 -7.72 5.88
CA ARG A 123 -10.75 -9.07 6.39
C ARG A 123 -10.66 -10.08 5.26
N ALA A 124 -10.13 -11.25 5.60
CA ALA A 124 -10.16 -12.42 4.73
C ALA A 124 -10.76 -13.60 5.49
N ALA A 125 -11.78 -14.21 4.91
CA ALA A 125 -12.40 -15.42 5.44
C ALA A 125 -11.58 -16.65 5.04
N SER A 126 -11.70 -17.75 5.80
CA SER A 126 -11.07 -19.03 5.47
C SER A 126 -11.60 -19.65 4.18
N SER A 127 -12.81 -19.28 3.78
CA SER A 127 -13.50 -19.66 2.54
C SER A 127 -13.00 -18.91 1.31
N GLY A 128 -12.23 -17.82 1.50
CA GLY A 128 -11.58 -17.06 0.44
C GLY A 128 -12.16 -15.66 0.19
N GLU A 129 -13.32 -15.34 0.75
CA GLU A 129 -13.92 -14.01 0.62
C GLU A 129 -13.06 -12.97 1.34
N GLN A 130 -12.96 -11.80 0.73
CA GLN A 130 -12.24 -10.66 1.27
C GLN A 130 -13.18 -9.44 1.34
N SER A 131 -12.96 -8.57 2.32
CA SER A 131 -13.76 -7.36 2.49
C SER A 131 -12.93 -6.20 3.01
N VAL A 132 -13.30 -4.99 2.58
CA VAL A 132 -12.79 -3.75 3.14
C VAL A 132 -13.58 -3.44 4.41
N ILE A 133 -12.89 -3.17 5.51
CA ILE A 133 -13.49 -2.70 6.76
C ILE A 133 -13.40 -1.17 6.81
N THR A 134 -12.19 -0.64 6.60
CA THR A 134 -11.95 0.80 6.59
C THR A 134 -10.80 1.12 5.64
N LEU A 135 -10.80 2.35 5.11
CA LEU A 135 -9.71 2.91 4.34
C LEU A 135 -9.26 4.25 4.94
N ASN A 136 -7.96 4.48 4.93
CA ASN A 136 -7.36 5.78 5.23
C ASN A 136 -7.70 6.36 6.61
N GLU A 137 -7.79 5.52 7.65
CA GLU A 137 -8.04 5.97 9.03
C GLU A 137 -6.87 6.80 9.57
N ARG A 138 -7.18 7.90 10.26
CA ARG A 138 -6.22 8.86 10.81
C ARG A 138 -6.49 9.25 12.25
N HIS A 139 -7.29 8.52 12.99
CA HIS A 139 -7.70 8.89 14.36
C HIS A 139 -6.51 9.05 15.33
N HIS A 140 -5.40 8.37 15.05
CA HIS A 140 -4.19 8.40 15.88
C HIS A 140 -3.27 9.61 15.59
N VAL A 141 -3.52 10.37 14.51
CA VAL A 141 -2.74 11.56 14.11
C VAL A 141 -3.66 12.78 14.00
N ARG A 142 -4.36 13.12 15.08
CA ARG A 142 -5.48 14.08 15.08
C ARG A 142 -5.10 15.53 14.76
N ASP A 143 -3.85 15.92 14.93
CA ASP A 143 -3.42 17.33 14.93
C ASP A 143 -2.46 17.68 13.77
N GLU A 144 -2.16 16.72 12.89
CA GLU A 144 -1.28 16.96 11.74
C GLU A 144 -2.08 16.87 10.42
N VAL A 145 -2.63 17.99 10.02
CA VAL A 145 -3.24 18.17 8.69
C VAL A 145 -2.42 19.18 7.91
#